data_ade5d9eca05f8272588f3a3dc2157899
#
_entry.id   ade5d9eca05f8272588f3a3dc2157899
#
_cell.length_a   1.000
_cell.length_b   1.000
_cell.length_c   1.000
_cell.angle_alpha   90.00
_cell.angle_beta   90.00
_cell.angle_gamma   90.00
#
_symmetry.space_group_name_H-M   'P 1'
#
loop_
_entity.id
_entity.type
_entity.pdbx_description
1 polymer ?
#
loop_
_entity_poly.entity_id
_entity_poly.type
_entity_poly.pdbx_seq_one_letter_code
_entity_poly.pdbx_strand_id
1 'polypeptide(L)'
;MGTLLSYSGISAKIRAMQSKLITDEQFQEIVQLPSVPQVAAYLKRTQEYGKAWASLDENTLHRGQIEKLLKTSIFSNFSRIYQFANAEQRKFLELYSKRYEIRVLKEVMTNLFDHRNTDPVDISPYREFFRKHSKLDVDRLAACTTMEEFISALKGNEFYQHLSKIQNHESALLFDYGMALDLYYFSQIWNVRKKLFSGNDLKEITKAYGEKFDMLNLQFIFRSKRFFRMAPADIYALLIPMTYKLKKEEIHDLVESSSYEDARKMFRRTYYGKKYDYLSAHNLEEFYNHMLRTTLEKEARKDPYSVAVLYSYLYHKEHEVNRLTIAIECVRYGVAADEALQYIRSN
;
A
#
# COMPACT_ATOMS: atom_id res chain seq x y z
N MET A 1 -16.67 -24.35 14.86
CA MET A 1 -16.35 -23.67 16.15
C MET A 1 -14.91 -23.12 16.22
N GLY A 2 -13.91 -23.73 15.56
CA GLY A 2 -12.50 -23.30 15.67
C GLY A 2 -12.19 -21.87 15.22
N THR A 3 -12.77 -21.41 14.12
CA THR A 3 -12.51 -20.07 13.56
C THR A 3 -13.10 -18.94 14.40
N LEU A 4 -14.32 -19.11 14.91
CA LEU A 4 -14.97 -18.12 15.78
C LEU A 4 -14.12 -17.86 17.04
N LEU A 5 -13.70 -18.91 17.73
CA LEU A 5 -12.88 -18.79 18.94
C LEU A 5 -11.49 -18.18 18.61
N SER A 6 -10.91 -18.57 17.49
CA SER A 6 -9.61 -18.07 17.06
C SER A 6 -9.61 -16.57 16.73
N TYR A 7 -10.70 -16.04 16.15
CA TYR A 7 -10.76 -14.66 15.69
C TYR A 7 -11.54 -13.71 16.61
N SER A 8 -12.33 -14.19 17.58
CA SER A 8 -13.21 -13.34 18.39
C SER A 8 -12.47 -12.20 19.11
N GLY A 9 -11.35 -12.51 19.76
CA GLY A 9 -10.58 -11.52 20.50
C GLY A 9 -9.95 -10.46 19.59
N ILE A 10 -9.30 -10.89 18.50
CA ILE A 10 -8.64 -9.95 17.58
C ILE A 10 -9.66 -9.12 16.79
N SER A 11 -10.83 -9.70 16.44
CA SER A 11 -11.90 -8.96 15.76
C SER A 11 -12.50 -7.88 16.64
N ALA A 12 -12.72 -8.16 17.93
CA ALA A 12 -13.14 -7.16 18.90
C ALA A 12 -12.11 -6.03 19.03
N LYS A 13 -10.82 -6.38 19.12
CA LYS A 13 -9.71 -5.42 19.15
C LYS A 13 -9.68 -4.54 17.92
N ILE A 14 -9.78 -5.12 16.72
CA ILE A 14 -9.77 -4.40 15.46
C ILE A 14 -10.97 -3.46 15.36
N ARG A 15 -12.19 -3.89 15.72
CA ARG A 15 -13.37 -3.02 15.74
C ARG A 15 -13.16 -1.80 16.64
N ALA A 16 -12.60 -2.01 17.83
CA ALA A 16 -12.27 -0.93 18.75
C ALA A 16 -11.15 0.01 18.22
N MET A 17 -10.26 -0.47 17.37
CA MET A 17 -9.26 0.37 16.68
C MET A 17 -9.89 1.07 15.48
N GLN A 18 -10.74 0.41 14.72
CA GLN A 18 -11.42 0.97 13.56
C GLN A 18 -12.35 2.12 13.91
N SER A 19 -13.06 2.04 15.06
CA SER A 19 -13.94 3.13 15.53
C SER A 19 -13.19 4.40 15.91
N LYS A 20 -11.85 4.39 15.94
CA LYS A 20 -11.01 5.56 16.23
C LYS A 20 -10.45 6.23 14.99
N LEU A 21 -10.58 5.60 13.83
CA LEU A 21 -10.14 6.19 12.57
C LEU A 21 -10.94 7.48 12.29
N ILE A 22 -10.29 8.41 11.58
CA ILE A 22 -10.90 9.69 11.19
C ILE A 22 -12.07 9.44 10.24
N THR A 23 -13.23 9.99 10.59
CA THR A 23 -14.46 9.87 9.79
C THR A 23 -14.49 10.86 8.62
N ASP A 24 -15.43 10.67 7.69
CA ASP A 24 -15.57 11.59 6.55
C ASP A 24 -16.02 12.98 7.00
N GLU A 25 -16.83 13.08 8.08
CA GLU A 25 -17.21 14.34 8.69
C GLU A 25 -16.00 15.06 9.30
N GLN A 26 -15.13 14.32 9.99
CA GLN A 26 -13.90 14.88 10.54
C GLN A 26 -12.94 15.35 9.42
N PHE A 27 -12.87 14.66 8.27
CA PHE A 27 -12.14 15.16 7.12
C PHE A 27 -12.71 16.48 6.57
N GLN A 28 -14.05 16.62 6.55
CA GLN A 28 -14.68 17.91 6.18
C GLN A 28 -14.29 19.04 7.13
N GLU A 29 -14.19 18.78 8.43
CA GLU A 29 -13.72 19.75 9.41
C GLU A 29 -12.23 20.08 9.21
N ILE A 30 -11.37 19.08 9.00
CA ILE A 30 -9.92 19.24 8.84
C ILE A 30 -9.57 20.15 7.66
N VAL A 31 -10.22 19.97 6.51
CA VAL A 31 -9.90 20.77 5.31
C VAL A 31 -10.35 22.24 5.40
N GLN A 32 -11.19 22.57 6.38
CA GLN A 32 -11.62 23.95 6.65
C GLN A 32 -10.69 24.67 7.63
N LEU A 33 -9.73 23.98 8.23
CA LEU A 33 -8.81 24.59 9.18
C LEU A 33 -7.84 25.52 8.46
N PRO A 34 -7.51 26.67 9.06
CA PRO A 34 -6.75 27.72 8.37
C PRO A 34 -5.24 27.45 8.31
N SER A 35 -4.72 26.46 9.06
CA SER A 35 -3.28 26.20 9.10
C SER A 35 -2.91 24.79 9.54
N VAL A 36 -1.72 24.34 9.16
CA VAL A 36 -1.16 23.04 9.54
C VAL A 36 -1.06 22.87 11.07
N PRO A 37 -0.62 23.85 11.88
CA PRO A 37 -0.68 23.74 13.35
C PRO A 37 -2.09 23.46 13.89
N GLN A 38 -3.13 24.06 13.30
CA GLN A 38 -4.50 23.78 13.72
C GLN A 38 -4.97 22.38 13.33
N VAL A 39 -4.51 21.83 12.21
CA VAL A 39 -4.72 20.42 11.88
C VAL A 39 -4.05 19.53 12.93
N ALA A 40 -2.81 19.82 13.33
CA ALA A 40 -2.12 19.09 14.39
C ALA A 40 -2.88 19.16 15.73
N ALA A 41 -3.36 20.34 16.12
CA ALA A 41 -4.19 20.54 17.31
C ALA A 41 -5.50 19.75 17.24
N TYR A 42 -6.14 19.70 16.07
CA TYR A 42 -7.33 18.89 15.84
C TYR A 42 -7.05 17.40 16.04
N LEU A 43 -6.04 16.87 15.36
CA LEU A 43 -5.65 15.45 15.46
C LEU A 43 -5.27 15.05 16.88
N LYS A 44 -4.61 15.93 17.63
CA LYS A 44 -4.27 15.75 19.05
C LYS A 44 -5.50 15.55 19.95
N ARG A 45 -6.69 16.00 19.55
CA ARG A 45 -7.95 15.80 20.30
C ARG A 45 -8.66 14.51 19.92
N THR A 46 -8.25 13.82 18.85
CA THR A 46 -8.87 12.57 18.41
C THR A 46 -8.45 11.39 19.27
N GLN A 47 -9.26 10.34 19.29
CA GLN A 47 -8.96 9.13 20.05
C GLN A 47 -7.77 8.35 19.50
N GLU A 48 -7.50 8.45 18.19
CA GLU A 48 -6.42 7.72 17.54
C GLU A 48 -5.06 8.34 17.84
N TYR A 49 -4.96 9.67 17.72
CA TYR A 49 -3.68 10.37 17.79
C TYR A 49 -3.41 11.03 19.14
N GLY A 50 -4.44 11.37 19.91
CA GLY A 50 -4.34 12.20 21.10
C GLY A 50 -3.33 11.71 22.12
N LYS A 51 -3.36 10.41 22.45
CA LYS A 51 -2.41 9.86 23.44
C LYS A 51 -0.96 9.91 22.95
N ALA A 52 -0.72 9.62 21.68
CA ALA A 52 0.63 9.60 21.11
C ALA A 52 1.22 11.02 20.93
N TRP A 53 0.36 12.01 20.75
CA TRP A 53 0.75 13.41 20.48
C TRP A 53 0.61 14.32 21.69
N ALA A 54 0.23 13.81 22.87
CA ALA A 54 -0.10 14.61 24.04
C ALA A 54 1.02 15.56 24.48
N SER A 55 2.28 15.15 24.37
CA SER A 55 3.45 15.92 24.75
C SER A 55 4.00 16.84 23.66
N LEU A 56 3.40 16.83 22.45
CA LEU A 56 3.86 17.64 21.33
C LEU A 56 3.28 19.05 21.42
N ASP A 57 4.10 20.05 21.09
CA ASP A 57 3.62 21.42 20.88
C ASP A 57 3.23 21.58 19.39
N GLU A 58 1.93 21.71 19.14
CA GLU A 58 1.39 21.84 17.80
C GLU A 58 1.90 23.06 17.03
N ASN A 59 2.29 24.13 17.73
CA ASN A 59 2.80 25.35 17.10
C ASN A 59 4.20 25.19 16.52
N THR A 60 4.95 24.21 17.02
CA THR A 60 6.32 23.90 16.55
C THR A 60 6.32 22.83 15.47
N LEU A 61 5.19 22.12 15.26
CA LEU A 61 5.08 21.05 14.29
C LEU A 61 4.94 21.61 12.87
N HIS A 62 5.91 21.34 12.01
CA HIS A 62 5.78 21.56 10.58
C HIS A 62 5.29 20.27 9.88
N ARG A 63 4.83 20.41 8.61
CA ARG A 63 4.27 19.34 7.79
C ARG A 63 5.06 18.02 7.87
N GLY A 64 6.37 18.07 7.63
CA GLY A 64 7.20 16.85 7.58
C GLY A 64 7.21 16.06 8.91
N GLN A 65 7.16 16.76 10.05
CA GLN A 65 7.06 16.14 11.36
C GLN A 65 5.68 15.46 11.55
N ILE A 66 4.60 16.12 11.12
CA ILE A 66 3.26 15.54 11.20
C ILE A 66 3.16 14.28 10.33
N GLU A 67 3.66 14.32 9.09
CA GLU A 67 3.69 13.15 8.21
C GLU A 67 4.47 11.98 8.82
N LYS A 68 5.61 12.27 9.45
CA LYS A 68 6.39 11.29 10.17
C LYS A 68 5.60 10.63 11.31
N LEU A 69 4.88 11.43 12.10
CA LEU A 69 4.02 10.93 13.17
C LEU A 69 2.86 10.10 12.64
N LEU A 70 2.25 10.52 11.53
CA LEU A 70 1.20 9.77 10.84
C LEU A 70 1.74 8.41 10.33
N LYS A 71 2.89 8.38 9.66
CA LYS A 71 3.55 7.15 9.22
C LYS A 71 3.84 6.22 10.41
N THR A 72 4.39 6.77 11.51
CA THR A 72 4.65 6.00 12.75
C THR A 72 3.37 5.36 13.31
N SER A 73 2.21 5.99 13.16
CA SER A 73 0.93 5.44 13.64
C SER A 73 0.54 4.14 12.93
N ILE A 74 0.87 3.97 11.64
CA ILE A 74 0.64 2.72 10.90
C ILE A 74 1.38 1.58 11.59
N PHE A 75 2.66 1.77 11.86
CA PHE A 75 3.53 0.75 12.46
C PHE A 75 3.17 0.45 13.92
N SER A 76 2.78 1.46 14.68
CA SER A 76 2.27 1.30 16.05
C SER A 76 1.00 0.45 16.07
N ASN A 77 0.08 0.71 15.14
CA ASN A 77 -1.16 -0.05 15.05
C ASN A 77 -0.94 -1.49 14.56
N PHE A 78 -0.04 -1.69 13.60
CA PHE A 78 0.39 -3.04 13.22
C PHE A 78 0.95 -3.81 14.42
N SER A 79 1.86 -3.22 15.17
CA SER A 79 2.47 -3.87 16.34
C SER A 79 1.43 -4.21 17.42
N ARG A 80 0.43 -3.35 17.64
CA ARG A 80 -0.68 -3.62 18.57
C ARG A 80 -1.51 -4.83 18.11
N ILE A 81 -1.79 -4.94 16.81
CA ILE A 81 -2.50 -6.09 16.25
C ILE A 81 -1.65 -7.35 16.39
N TYR A 82 -0.37 -7.28 16.05
CA TYR A 82 0.56 -8.41 16.12
C TYR A 82 0.67 -8.99 17.55
N GLN A 83 0.65 -8.14 18.57
CA GLN A 83 0.66 -8.59 19.98
C GLN A 83 -0.58 -9.39 20.36
N PHE A 84 -1.77 -9.04 19.81
CA PHE A 84 -3.02 -9.75 20.04
C PHE A 84 -3.21 -10.97 19.13
N ALA A 85 -2.46 -11.07 18.06
CA ALA A 85 -2.58 -12.11 17.06
C ALA A 85 -2.05 -13.45 17.57
N ASN A 86 -2.78 -14.53 17.29
CA ASN A 86 -2.30 -15.89 17.46
C ASN A 86 -1.31 -16.30 16.34
N ALA A 87 -0.76 -17.52 16.42
CA ALA A 87 0.27 -17.98 15.48
C ALA A 87 -0.21 -17.98 14.00
N GLU A 88 -1.45 -18.37 13.73
CA GLU A 88 -2.00 -18.39 12.37
C GLU A 88 -2.20 -16.97 11.82
N GLN A 89 -2.70 -16.07 12.63
CA GLN A 89 -2.88 -14.66 12.26
C GLN A 89 -1.55 -13.94 12.05
N ARG A 90 -0.53 -14.28 12.85
CA ARG A 90 0.84 -13.75 12.68
C ARG A 90 1.45 -14.14 11.34
N LYS A 91 1.17 -15.32 10.81
CA LYS A 91 1.61 -15.71 9.44
C LYS A 91 1.12 -14.73 8.38
N PHE A 92 -0.14 -14.28 8.48
CA PHE A 92 -0.66 -13.25 7.59
C PHE A 92 0.05 -11.91 7.81
N LEU A 93 0.19 -11.48 9.06
CA LEU A 93 0.82 -10.20 9.40
C LEU A 93 2.28 -10.15 8.95
N GLU A 94 3.03 -11.24 9.11
CA GLU A 94 4.41 -11.36 8.64
C GLU A 94 4.50 -11.28 7.11
N LEU A 95 3.58 -11.96 6.40
CA LEU A 95 3.49 -11.85 4.95
C LEU A 95 3.11 -10.42 4.51
N TYR A 96 2.15 -9.80 5.21
CA TYR A 96 1.73 -8.44 4.93
C TYR A 96 2.84 -7.41 5.19
N SER A 97 3.64 -7.59 6.24
CA SER A 97 4.72 -6.66 6.61
C SER A 97 5.85 -6.57 5.59
N LYS A 98 6.02 -7.58 4.73
CA LYS A 98 7.00 -7.54 3.62
C LYS A 98 6.82 -6.32 2.70
N ARG A 99 5.60 -5.84 2.53
CA ARG A 99 5.34 -4.60 1.76
C ARG A 99 5.98 -3.37 2.40
N TYR A 100 6.11 -3.34 3.72
CA TYR A 100 6.79 -2.25 4.43
C TYR A 100 8.31 -2.33 4.23
N GLU A 101 8.87 -3.55 4.25
CA GLU A 101 10.27 -3.77 3.91
C GLU A 101 10.58 -3.24 2.51
N ILE A 102 9.78 -3.64 1.51
CA ILE A 102 9.94 -3.20 0.12
C ILE A 102 9.78 -1.67 0.00
N ARG A 103 8.84 -1.07 0.73
CA ARG A 103 8.68 0.39 0.73
C ARG A 103 9.94 1.11 1.18
N VAL A 104 10.54 0.66 2.30
CA VAL A 104 11.78 1.26 2.81
C VAL A 104 12.96 1.01 1.86
N LEU A 105 13.07 -0.20 1.30
CA LEU A 105 14.09 -0.48 0.29
C LEU A 105 13.98 0.47 -0.92
N LYS A 106 12.76 0.67 -1.44
CA LYS A 106 12.50 1.61 -2.53
C LYS A 106 12.80 3.06 -2.15
N GLU A 107 12.48 3.47 -0.93
CA GLU A 107 12.75 4.83 -0.43
C GLU A 107 14.26 5.09 -0.36
N VAL A 108 15.05 4.14 0.14
CA VAL A 108 16.52 4.21 0.15
C VAL A 108 17.08 4.21 -1.27
N MET A 109 16.64 3.30 -2.14
CA MET A 109 17.10 3.26 -3.53
C MET A 109 16.78 4.57 -4.27
N THR A 110 15.59 5.15 -4.07
CA THR A 110 15.23 6.44 -4.67
C THR A 110 16.20 7.52 -4.23
N ASN A 111 16.56 7.56 -2.96
CA ASN A 111 17.54 8.52 -2.45
C ASN A 111 18.95 8.32 -3.07
N LEU A 112 19.39 7.07 -3.24
CA LEU A 112 20.68 6.75 -3.86
C LEU A 112 20.72 7.08 -5.35
N PHE A 113 19.59 7.00 -6.06
CA PHE A 113 19.50 7.42 -7.46
C PHE A 113 19.31 8.92 -7.64
N ASP A 114 18.83 9.63 -6.62
CA ASP A 114 18.70 11.09 -6.63
C ASP A 114 20.02 11.75 -6.18
N HIS A 115 20.96 11.91 -7.13
CA HIS A 115 22.27 12.51 -6.88
C HIS A 115 22.21 13.96 -6.36
N ARG A 116 21.04 14.58 -6.27
CA ARG A 116 20.84 15.94 -5.74
C ARG A 116 20.59 15.94 -4.23
N ASN A 117 20.17 14.80 -3.69
CA ASN A 117 19.85 14.67 -2.28
C ASN A 117 20.98 13.92 -1.57
N THR A 118 21.76 14.63 -0.77
CA THR A 118 22.86 14.07 0.04
C THR A 118 22.44 13.70 1.46
N ASP A 119 21.21 14.04 1.86
CA ASP A 119 20.73 13.74 3.20
C ASP A 119 20.29 12.26 3.29
N PRO A 120 20.66 11.55 4.36
CA PRO A 120 20.22 10.18 4.57
C PRO A 120 18.70 10.09 4.67
N VAL A 121 18.14 8.97 4.22
CA VAL A 121 16.70 8.70 4.38
C VAL A 121 16.31 8.68 5.86
N ASP A 122 15.29 9.44 6.22
CA ASP A 122 14.77 9.41 7.60
C ASP A 122 14.00 8.12 7.88
N ILE A 123 14.70 7.15 8.44
CA ILE A 123 14.13 5.85 8.83
C ILE A 123 13.49 5.84 10.22
N SER A 124 13.48 6.96 10.92
CA SER A 124 13.00 7.01 12.32
C SER A 124 11.53 6.56 12.48
N PRO A 125 10.58 6.77 11.52
CA PRO A 125 9.23 6.23 11.59
C PRO A 125 9.19 4.70 11.56
N TYR A 126 10.20 4.07 11.00
CA TYR A 126 10.26 2.62 10.73
C TYR A 126 11.09 1.86 11.76
N ARG A 127 12.10 2.50 12.41
CA ARG A 127 13.16 1.87 13.19
C ARG A 127 12.64 0.87 14.23
N GLU A 128 11.68 1.28 15.07
CA GLU A 128 11.16 0.41 16.13
C GLU A 128 10.38 -0.79 15.55
N PHE A 129 9.63 -0.57 14.49
CA PHE A 129 8.89 -1.61 13.80
C PHE A 129 9.84 -2.66 13.21
N PHE A 130 10.86 -2.22 12.47
CA PHE A 130 11.82 -3.12 11.82
C PHE A 130 12.62 -3.92 12.83
N ARG A 131 13.05 -3.30 13.90
CA ARG A 131 13.74 -4.00 15.00
C ARG A 131 12.90 -5.14 15.59
N LYS A 132 11.56 -5.01 15.61
CA LYS A 132 10.66 -6.02 16.20
C LYS A 132 10.15 -7.05 15.20
N HIS A 133 9.98 -6.69 13.95
CA HIS A 133 9.21 -7.48 12.98
C HIS A 133 9.95 -7.79 11.68
N SER A 134 11.21 -7.37 11.51
CA SER A 134 12.00 -7.58 10.31
C SER A 134 13.42 -8.04 10.63
N LYS A 135 14.06 -8.66 9.63
CA LYS A 135 15.48 -9.01 9.65
C LYS A 135 16.35 -7.97 8.93
N LEU A 136 15.75 -6.92 8.38
CA LEU A 136 16.48 -5.84 7.73
C LEU A 136 17.12 -4.91 8.75
N ASP A 137 18.41 -4.67 8.60
CA ASP A 137 19.12 -3.61 9.30
C ASP A 137 18.91 -2.28 8.56
N VAL A 138 17.82 -1.61 8.90
CA VAL A 138 17.43 -0.36 8.22
C VAL A 138 18.39 0.80 8.49
N ASP A 139 19.06 0.80 9.64
CA ASP A 139 20.07 1.81 9.96
C ASP A 139 21.29 1.66 9.04
N ARG A 140 21.76 0.43 8.83
CA ARG A 140 22.82 0.13 7.88
C ARG A 140 22.44 0.46 6.43
N LEU A 141 21.21 0.12 6.02
CA LEU A 141 20.73 0.40 4.66
C LEU A 141 20.60 1.89 4.39
N ALA A 142 20.11 2.68 5.34
CA ALA A 142 19.98 4.12 5.22
C ALA A 142 21.34 4.85 5.21
N ALA A 143 22.39 4.22 5.73
CA ALA A 143 23.77 4.78 5.75
C ALA A 143 24.54 4.51 4.45
N CYS A 144 24.02 3.68 3.52
CA CYS A 144 24.66 3.41 2.25
C CYS A 144 24.68 4.68 1.37
N THR A 145 25.77 4.86 0.63
CA THR A 145 25.97 6.00 -0.27
C THR A 145 25.93 5.61 -1.75
N THR A 146 26.02 4.31 -2.04
CA THR A 146 25.95 3.76 -3.41
C THR A 146 25.02 2.55 -3.48
N MET A 147 24.54 2.25 -4.70
CA MET A 147 23.74 1.05 -4.95
C MET A 147 24.52 -0.24 -4.68
N GLU A 148 25.83 -0.26 -4.93
CA GLU A 148 26.70 -1.40 -4.67
C GLU A 148 26.77 -1.70 -3.16
N GLU A 149 26.99 -0.68 -2.36
CA GLU A 149 26.97 -0.80 -0.88
C GLU A 149 25.62 -1.28 -0.39
N PHE A 150 24.54 -0.69 -0.90
CA PHE A 150 23.15 -1.06 -0.55
C PHE A 150 22.85 -2.52 -0.85
N ILE A 151 23.14 -2.99 -2.07
CA ILE A 151 22.93 -4.38 -2.45
C ILE A 151 23.83 -5.31 -1.64
N SER A 152 25.10 -4.93 -1.40
CA SER A 152 26.00 -5.72 -0.57
C SER A 152 25.54 -5.81 0.89
N ALA A 153 24.91 -4.78 1.43
CA ALA A 153 24.34 -4.77 2.77
C ALA A 153 23.17 -5.77 2.92
N LEU A 154 22.52 -6.14 1.82
CA LEU A 154 21.44 -7.13 1.77
C LEU A 154 21.94 -8.58 1.66
N LYS A 155 23.26 -8.86 1.60
CA LYS A 155 23.78 -10.25 1.56
C LYS A 155 23.23 -11.08 2.72
N GLY A 156 22.70 -12.26 2.40
CA GLY A 156 22.03 -13.14 3.36
C GLY A 156 20.54 -12.83 3.58
N ASN A 157 20.03 -11.75 3.01
CA ASN A 157 18.61 -11.45 3.00
C ASN A 157 17.94 -11.94 1.69
N GLU A 158 16.65 -12.23 1.75
CA GLU A 158 15.86 -12.72 0.61
C GLU A 158 15.82 -11.75 -0.60
N PHE A 159 15.95 -10.44 -0.37
CA PHE A 159 15.94 -9.45 -1.44
C PHE A 159 17.25 -9.39 -2.25
N TYR A 160 18.36 -9.85 -1.67
CA TYR A 160 19.69 -9.78 -2.30
C TYR A 160 19.72 -10.40 -3.70
N GLN A 161 19.19 -11.62 -3.85
CA GLN A 161 19.25 -12.36 -5.12
C GLN A 161 18.45 -11.65 -6.24
N HIS A 162 17.39 -10.92 -5.89
CA HIS A 162 16.57 -10.22 -6.86
C HIS A 162 17.23 -8.93 -7.35
N LEU A 163 17.85 -8.18 -6.44
CA LEU A 163 18.49 -6.90 -6.76
C LEU A 163 19.87 -7.08 -7.40
N SER A 164 20.67 -8.06 -6.95
CA SER A 164 21.99 -8.33 -7.52
C SER A 164 21.96 -8.78 -8.98
N LYS A 165 20.90 -9.45 -9.42
CA LYS A 165 20.72 -9.80 -10.83
C LYS A 165 20.57 -8.59 -11.72
N ILE A 166 19.85 -7.56 -11.25
CA ILE A 166 19.62 -6.32 -12.01
C ILE A 166 20.89 -5.47 -12.05
N GLN A 167 21.65 -5.44 -10.97
CA GLN A 167 22.92 -4.70 -10.90
C GLN A 167 23.91 -5.09 -12.01
N ASN A 168 23.87 -6.33 -12.48
CA ASN A 168 24.73 -6.82 -13.55
C ASN A 168 24.34 -6.31 -14.95
N HIS A 169 23.24 -5.56 -15.09
CA HIS A 169 22.83 -4.93 -16.34
C HIS A 169 23.31 -3.48 -16.38
N GLU A 170 24.13 -3.12 -17.36
CA GLU A 170 24.74 -1.77 -17.48
C GLU A 170 23.73 -0.61 -17.58
N SER A 171 22.50 -0.89 -17.98
CA SER A 171 21.43 0.10 -18.16
C SER A 171 20.31 0.01 -17.11
N ALA A 172 20.58 -0.60 -15.95
CA ALA A 172 19.59 -0.79 -14.93
C ALA A 172 19.05 0.53 -14.35
N LEU A 173 17.77 0.74 -14.41
CA LEU A 173 17.08 1.91 -13.88
C LEU A 173 16.49 1.64 -12.50
N LEU A 174 16.24 2.69 -11.72
CA LEU A 174 15.51 2.59 -10.44
C LEU A 174 14.19 1.83 -10.58
N PHE A 175 13.51 2.00 -11.70
CA PHE A 175 12.26 1.30 -12.03
C PHE A 175 12.44 -0.22 -12.04
N ASP A 176 13.54 -0.75 -12.59
CA ASP A 176 13.79 -2.18 -12.70
C ASP A 176 13.96 -2.83 -11.31
N TYR A 177 14.71 -2.17 -10.44
CA TYR A 177 14.86 -2.60 -9.03
C TYR A 177 13.53 -2.59 -8.29
N GLY A 178 12.75 -1.52 -8.46
CA GLY A 178 11.42 -1.40 -7.86
C GLY A 178 10.46 -2.49 -8.32
N MET A 179 10.46 -2.77 -9.62
CA MET A 179 9.64 -3.82 -10.23
C MET A 179 10.04 -5.22 -9.74
N ALA A 180 11.34 -5.51 -9.63
CA ALA A 180 11.81 -6.80 -9.14
C ALA A 180 11.35 -7.07 -7.69
N LEU A 181 11.38 -6.06 -6.83
CA LEU A 181 10.87 -6.16 -5.46
C LEU A 181 9.36 -6.40 -5.42
N ASP A 182 8.59 -5.70 -6.26
CA ASP A 182 7.13 -5.89 -6.33
C ASP A 182 6.78 -7.28 -6.83
N LEU A 183 7.40 -7.74 -7.91
CA LEU A 183 7.18 -9.07 -8.47
C LEU A 183 7.58 -10.17 -7.49
N TYR A 184 8.69 -9.98 -6.76
CA TYR A 184 9.08 -10.88 -5.68
C TYR A 184 7.96 -10.98 -4.63
N TYR A 185 7.48 -9.85 -4.10
CA TYR A 185 6.42 -9.80 -3.10
C TYR A 185 5.12 -10.48 -3.55
N PHE A 186 4.68 -10.16 -4.76
CA PHE A 186 3.46 -10.75 -5.34
C PHE A 186 3.61 -12.26 -5.53
N SER A 187 4.76 -12.71 -6.03
CA SER A 187 5.06 -14.13 -6.19
C SER A 187 5.11 -14.86 -4.85
N GLN A 188 5.71 -14.27 -3.82
CA GLN A 188 5.73 -14.84 -2.48
C GLN A 188 4.31 -15.03 -1.94
N ILE A 189 3.48 -14.01 -1.95
CA ILE A 189 2.10 -14.12 -1.48
C ILE A 189 1.35 -15.22 -2.23
N TRP A 190 1.45 -15.21 -3.57
CA TRP A 190 0.69 -16.15 -4.40
C TRP A 190 1.11 -17.59 -4.19
N ASN A 191 2.41 -17.84 -4.07
CA ASN A 191 2.96 -19.18 -3.92
C ASN A 191 2.74 -19.75 -2.51
N VAL A 192 2.89 -18.92 -1.47
CA VAL A 192 2.78 -19.40 -0.08
C VAL A 192 1.35 -19.47 0.44
N ARG A 193 0.39 -18.77 -0.19
CA ARG A 193 -0.99 -18.67 0.33
C ARG A 193 -1.64 -20.02 0.62
N LYS A 194 -1.45 -21.01 -0.26
CA LYS A 194 -2.00 -22.37 -0.10
C LYS A 194 -1.34 -23.18 1.01
N LYS A 195 -0.11 -22.80 1.40
CA LYS A 195 0.61 -23.42 2.52
C LYS A 195 0.27 -22.78 3.85
N LEU A 196 0.01 -21.48 3.85
CA LEU A 196 -0.23 -20.71 5.06
C LEU A 196 -1.71 -20.65 5.46
N PHE A 197 -2.62 -20.71 4.50
CA PHE A 197 -4.05 -20.51 4.73
C PHE A 197 -4.87 -21.70 4.23
N SER A 198 -6.02 -21.92 4.86
CA SER A 198 -6.98 -22.95 4.48
C SER A 198 -8.42 -22.40 4.58
N GLY A 199 -9.41 -23.18 4.12
CA GLY A 199 -10.82 -22.87 4.26
C GLY A 199 -11.18 -21.48 3.73
N ASN A 200 -11.85 -20.67 4.56
CA ASN A 200 -12.32 -19.34 4.18
C ASN A 200 -11.17 -18.34 4.07
N ASP A 201 -10.18 -18.35 4.97
CA ASP A 201 -9.02 -17.45 4.91
C ASP A 201 -8.26 -17.58 3.58
N LEU A 202 -8.09 -18.80 3.07
CA LEU A 202 -7.47 -19.03 1.76
C LEU A 202 -8.30 -18.40 0.62
N LYS A 203 -9.63 -18.52 0.68
CA LYS A 203 -10.52 -17.92 -0.32
C LYS A 203 -10.41 -16.38 -0.32
N GLU A 204 -10.45 -15.79 0.87
CA GLU A 204 -10.39 -14.33 1.05
C GLU A 204 -9.04 -13.76 0.58
N ILE A 205 -7.93 -14.37 0.99
CA ILE A 205 -6.59 -13.96 0.54
C ILE A 205 -6.44 -14.15 -0.97
N THR A 206 -6.89 -15.28 -1.52
CA THR A 206 -6.81 -15.53 -2.96
C THR A 206 -7.63 -14.51 -3.75
N LYS A 207 -8.81 -14.15 -3.27
CA LYS A 207 -9.66 -13.14 -3.92
C LYS A 207 -9.02 -11.75 -3.84
N ALA A 208 -8.66 -11.29 -2.65
CA ALA A 208 -8.15 -9.94 -2.44
C ALA A 208 -6.86 -9.68 -3.22
N TYR A 209 -5.88 -10.60 -3.15
CA TYR A 209 -4.64 -10.44 -3.90
C TYR A 209 -4.80 -10.75 -5.39
N GLY A 210 -5.66 -11.70 -5.75
CA GLY A 210 -5.95 -12.00 -7.15
C GLY A 210 -6.60 -10.81 -7.88
N GLU A 211 -7.62 -10.19 -7.28
CA GLU A 211 -8.23 -8.97 -7.83
C GLU A 211 -7.21 -7.82 -7.88
N LYS A 212 -6.32 -7.71 -6.88
CA LYS A 212 -5.23 -6.73 -6.89
C LYS A 212 -4.28 -6.93 -8.08
N PHE A 213 -3.85 -8.15 -8.36
CA PHE A 213 -2.92 -8.42 -9.46
C PHE A 213 -3.55 -8.16 -10.82
N ASP A 214 -4.80 -8.58 -11.02
CA ASP A 214 -5.54 -8.29 -12.24
C ASP A 214 -5.67 -6.78 -12.47
N MET A 215 -5.97 -6.01 -11.41
CA MET A 215 -6.09 -4.55 -11.52
C MET A 215 -4.76 -3.86 -11.79
N LEU A 216 -3.67 -4.31 -11.18
CA LEU A 216 -2.33 -3.78 -11.47
C LEU A 216 -1.93 -4.06 -12.92
N ASN A 217 -2.21 -5.27 -13.43
CA ASN A 217 -1.99 -5.59 -14.84
C ASN A 217 -2.80 -4.69 -15.77
N LEU A 218 -4.07 -4.45 -15.48
CA LEU A 218 -4.89 -3.51 -16.23
C LEU A 218 -4.31 -2.09 -16.18
N GLN A 219 -3.87 -1.61 -15.01
CA GLN A 219 -3.22 -0.31 -14.89
C GLN A 219 -1.95 -0.21 -15.74
N PHE A 220 -1.08 -1.23 -15.72
CA PHE A 220 0.12 -1.26 -16.55
C PHE A 220 -0.23 -1.19 -18.04
N ILE A 221 -1.16 -2.02 -18.52
CA ILE A 221 -1.59 -2.03 -19.92
C ILE A 221 -2.13 -0.65 -20.34
N PHE A 222 -3.07 -0.12 -19.57
CA PHE A 222 -3.73 1.14 -19.94
C PHE A 222 -2.78 2.35 -19.87
N ARG A 223 -1.93 2.42 -18.84
CA ARG A 223 -0.93 3.50 -18.71
C ARG A 223 0.10 3.43 -19.82
N SER A 224 0.60 2.23 -20.14
CA SER A 224 1.56 2.01 -21.22
C SER A 224 1.02 2.46 -22.57
N LYS A 225 -0.24 2.14 -22.87
CA LYS A 225 -0.88 2.57 -24.13
C LYS A 225 -1.21 4.06 -24.17
N ARG A 226 -1.72 4.61 -23.06
CA ARG A 226 -2.21 5.98 -23.04
C ARG A 226 -1.08 7.02 -23.01
N PHE A 227 -0.07 6.79 -22.18
CA PHE A 227 0.92 7.81 -21.89
C PHE A 227 2.29 7.53 -22.52
N PHE A 228 2.65 6.26 -22.71
CA PHE A 228 3.99 5.88 -23.13
C PHE A 228 4.05 5.28 -24.54
N ARG A 229 2.93 4.89 -25.11
CA ARG A 229 2.83 4.23 -26.43
C ARG A 229 3.82 3.07 -26.59
N MET A 230 3.95 2.27 -25.52
CA MET A 230 4.90 1.16 -25.46
C MET A 230 4.54 0.07 -26.47
N ALA A 231 5.57 -0.61 -26.99
CA ALA A 231 5.35 -1.82 -27.80
C ALA A 231 4.75 -2.96 -26.96
N PRO A 232 3.98 -3.89 -27.56
CA PRO A 232 3.40 -5.02 -26.82
C PRO A 232 4.41 -5.83 -26.02
N ALA A 233 5.59 -6.09 -26.57
CA ALA A 233 6.67 -6.83 -25.88
C ALA A 233 7.09 -6.16 -24.57
N ASP A 234 7.22 -4.83 -24.56
CA ASP A 234 7.59 -4.07 -23.36
C ASP A 234 6.46 -4.08 -22.33
N ILE A 235 5.20 -4.04 -22.79
CA ILE A 235 4.04 -4.15 -21.89
C ILE A 235 4.02 -5.52 -21.21
N TYR A 236 4.23 -6.62 -21.96
CA TYR A 236 4.31 -7.97 -21.38
C TYR A 236 5.39 -8.10 -20.31
N ALA A 237 6.54 -7.43 -20.49
CA ALA A 237 7.63 -7.45 -19.53
C ALA A 237 7.27 -6.80 -18.18
N LEU A 238 6.28 -5.89 -18.15
CA LEU A 238 5.79 -5.21 -16.93
C LEU A 238 4.70 -5.99 -16.20
N LEU A 239 4.08 -6.99 -16.85
CA LEU A 239 2.92 -7.66 -16.28
C LEU A 239 3.30 -8.60 -15.13
N ILE A 240 2.47 -8.57 -14.11
CA ILE A 240 2.49 -9.56 -13.03
C ILE A 240 2.08 -10.91 -13.63
N PRO A 241 2.91 -11.98 -13.49
CA PRO A 241 2.64 -13.27 -14.17
C PRO A 241 1.51 -14.09 -13.52
N MET A 242 0.79 -13.51 -12.55
CA MET A 242 -0.34 -14.11 -11.87
C MET A 242 -1.64 -13.41 -12.27
N THR A 243 -2.68 -14.20 -12.53
CA THR A 243 -4.02 -13.72 -12.87
C THR A 243 -5.08 -14.42 -12.04
N TYR A 244 -6.24 -13.80 -11.86
CA TYR A 244 -7.35 -14.34 -11.07
C TYR A 244 -8.65 -14.44 -11.87
N LYS A 245 -9.25 -13.34 -12.24
CA LYS A 245 -10.47 -13.26 -13.06
C LYS A 245 -10.19 -12.75 -14.47
N LEU A 246 -9.06 -12.09 -14.66
CA LEU A 246 -8.60 -11.67 -15.98
C LEU A 246 -7.95 -12.87 -16.67
N LYS A 247 -8.50 -13.28 -17.82
CA LYS A 247 -8.02 -14.42 -18.60
C LYS A 247 -6.78 -14.05 -19.40
N LYS A 248 -5.95 -15.03 -19.72
CA LYS A 248 -4.74 -14.80 -20.54
C LYS A 248 -5.07 -14.26 -21.93
N GLU A 249 -6.13 -14.75 -22.52
CA GLU A 249 -6.64 -14.29 -23.82
C GLU A 249 -7.11 -12.83 -23.76
N GLU A 250 -7.79 -12.46 -22.67
CA GLU A 250 -8.22 -11.07 -22.45
C GLU A 250 -7.02 -10.12 -22.26
N ILE A 251 -5.97 -10.57 -21.55
CA ILE A 251 -4.71 -9.82 -21.43
C ILE A 251 -4.05 -9.65 -22.78
N HIS A 252 -3.97 -10.73 -23.57
CA HIS A 252 -3.41 -10.71 -24.91
C HIS A 252 -4.16 -9.67 -25.79
N ASP A 253 -5.48 -9.76 -25.85
CA ASP A 253 -6.29 -8.84 -26.64
C ASP A 253 -6.09 -7.38 -26.21
N LEU A 254 -6.02 -7.12 -24.90
CA LEU A 254 -5.76 -5.78 -24.35
C LEU A 254 -4.37 -5.26 -24.74
N VAL A 255 -3.33 -6.10 -24.63
CA VAL A 255 -1.95 -5.72 -24.95
C VAL A 255 -1.76 -5.52 -26.46
N GLU A 256 -2.30 -6.41 -27.29
CA GLU A 256 -2.16 -6.34 -28.76
C GLU A 256 -3.11 -5.33 -29.42
N SER A 257 -4.06 -4.76 -28.68
CA SER A 257 -4.97 -3.75 -29.24
C SER A 257 -4.21 -2.58 -29.87
N SER A 258 -4.71 -2.08 -31.00
CA SER A 258 -4.05 -1.05 -31.81
C SER A 258 -3.99 0.31 -31.13
N SER A 259 -4.91 0.58 -30.19
CA SER A 259 -5.02 1.87 -29.51
C SER A 259 -5.55 1.74 -28.08
N TYR A 260 -5.39 2.81 -27.30
CA TYR A 260 -6.01 2.94 -25.98
C TYR A 260 -7.54 2.79 -26.04
N GLU A 261 -8.19 3.37 -27.06
CA GLU A 261 -9.66 3.28 -27.21
C GLU A 261 -10.12 1.86 -27.55
N ASP A 262 -9.37 1.11 -28.33
CA ASP A 262 -9.68 -0.29 -28.61
C ASP A 262 -9.46 -1.17 -27.39
N ALA A 263 -8.40 -0.93 -26.60
CA ALA A 263 -8.22 -1.57 -25.31
C ALA A 263 -9.42 -1.32 -24.38
N ARG A 264 -9.96 -0.08 -24.33
CA ARG A 264 -11.17 0.23 -23.55
C ARG A 264 -12.40 -0.55 -24.01
N LYS A 265 -12.60 -0.71 -25.31
CA LYS A 265 -13.70 -1.53 -25.84
C LYS A 265 -13.57 -3.00 -25.44
N MET A 266 -12.34 -3.54 -25.51
CA MET A 266 -12.04 -4.92 -25.09
C MET A 266 -12.23 -5.11 -23.59
N PHE A 267 -11.79 -4.15 -22.77
CA PHE A 267 -11.96 -4.18 -21.32
C PHE A 267 -13.42 -4.37 -20.89
N ARG A 268 -14.39 -3.73 -21.58
CA ARG A 268 -15.84 -3.88 -21.29
C ARG A 268 -16.32 -5.33 -21.35
N ARG A 269 -15.61 -6.20 -22.09
CA ARG A 269 -15.95 -7.63 -22.24
C ARG A 269 -15.38 -8.49 -21.12
N THR A 270 -14.38 -8.00 -20.40
CA THR A 270 -13.75 -8.70 -19.27
C THR A 270 -14.68 -8.83 -18.06
N TYR A 271 -14.31 -9.71 -17.11
CA TYR A 271 -15.01 -9.82 -15.83
C TYR A 271 -15.15 -8.45 -15.13
N TYR A 272 -14.09 -7.65 -15.13
CA TYR A 272 -14.07 -6.36 -14.44
C TYR A 272 -14.89 -5.30 -15.17
N GLY A 273 -14.83 -5.25 -16.48
CA GLY A 273 -15.61 -4.32 -17.28
C GLY A 273 -17.11 -4.59 -17.27
N LYS A 274 -17.54 -5.85 -17.03
CA LYS A 274 -18.95 -6.21 -16.84
C LYS A 274 -19.47 -5.93 -15.43
N LYS A 275 -18.59 -6.04 -14.42
CA LYS A 275 -18.96 -5.92 -13.01
C LYS A 275 -18.94 -4.49 -12.51
N TYR A 276 -18.07 -3.66 -13.05
CA TYR A 276 -17.83 -2.30 -12.59
C TYR A 276 -17.96 -1.32 -13.75
N ASP A 277 -18.65 -0.22 -13.52
CA ASP A 277 -18.71 0.88 -14.48
C ASP A 277 -17.43 1.73 -14.40
N TYR A 278 -16.39 1.26 -15.12
CA TYR A 278 -15.13 1.97 -15.25
C TYR A 278 -15.26 3.35 -15.91
N LEU A 279 -16.33 3.57 -16.69
CA LEU A 279 -16.53 4.82 -17.42
C LEU A 279 -16.90 6.00 -16.50
N SER A 280 -17.40 5.70 -15.30
CA SER A 280 -17.69 6.71 -14.28
C SER A 280 -16.44 7.11 -13.45
N ALA A 281 -15.37 6.31 -13.46
CA ALA A 281 -14.13 6.64 -12.77
C ALA A 281 -13.29 7.62 -13.60
N HIS A 282 -12.78 8.66 -12.97
CA HIS A 282 -11.93 9.66 -13.62
C HIS A 282 -10.57 9.07 -14.05
N ASN A 283 -10.10 8.05 -13.32
CA ASN A 283 -8.88 7.32 -13.66
C ASN A 283 -8.89 5.89 -13.09
N LEU A 284 -7.98 5.03 -13.60
CA LEU A 284 -7.85 3.63 -13.19
C LEU A 284 -7.43 3.44 -11.73
N GLU A 285 -6.72 4.40 -11.16
CA GLU A 285 -6.24 4.34 -9.78
C GLU A 285 -7.41 4.51 -8.80
N GLU A 286 -8.28 5.48 -9.05
CA GLU A 286 -9.53 5.67 -8.31
C GLU A 286 -10.42 4.43 -8.40
N PHE A 287 -10.57 3.88 -9.60
CA PHE A 287 -11.32 2.64 -9.81
C PHE A 287 -10.74 1.47 -9.01
N TYR A 288 -9.42 1.29 -9.04
CA TYR A 288 -8.74 0.25 -8.28
C TYR A 288 -8.93 0.42 -6.77
N ASN A 289 -8.71 1.63 -6.26
CA ASN A 289 -8.84 1.93 -4.83
C ASN A 289 -10.28 1.69 -4.36
N HIS A 290 -11.27 2.15 -5.12
CA HIS A 290 -12.67 1.90 -4.84
C HIS A 290 -13.01 0.40 -4.83
N MET A 291 -12.55 -0.34 -5.83
CA MET A 291 -12.79 -1.77 -5.93
C MET A 291 -12.16 -2.54 -4.76
N LEU A 292 -10.89 -2.25 -4.45
CA LEU A 292 -10.18 -2.92 -3.36
C LEU A 292 -10.85 -2.62 -2.01
N ARG A 293 -11.17 -1.36 -1.73
CA ARG A 293 -11.88 -0.96 -0.51
C ARG A 293 -13.21 -1.69 -0.38
N THR A 294 -14.04 -1.65 -1.43
CA THR A 294 -15.34 -2.30 -1.44
C THR A 294 -15.22 -3.81 -1.22
N THR A 295 -14.24 -4.45 -1.85
CA THR A 295 -13.99 -5.89 -1.67
C THR A 295 -13.60 -6.20 -0.23
N LEU A 296 -12.64 -5.48 0.35
CA LEU A 296 -12.15 -5.72 1.70
C LEU A 296 -13.25 -5.46 2.75
N GLU A 297 -14.01 -4.38 2.62
CA GLU A 297 -15.13 -4.08 3.52
C GLU A 297 -16.22 -5.14 3.45
N LYS A 298 -16.59 -5.56 2.24
CA LYS A 298 -17.63 -6.57 2.04
C LYS A 298 -17.23 -7.90 2.66
N GLU A 299 -15.99 -8.36 2.43
CA GLU A 299 -15.53 -9.64 2.97
C GLU A 299 -15.38 -9.57 4.51
N ALA A 300 -14.87 -8.48 5.06
CA ALA A 300 -14.77 -8.29 6.51
C ALA A 300 -16.13 -8.22 7.21
N ARG A 301 -17.18 -7.70 6.55
CA ARG A 301 -18.56 -7.71 7.07
C ARG A 301 -19.20 -9.09 6.96
N LYS A 302 -18.95 -9.79 5.84
CA LYS A 302 -19.50 -11.13 5.58
C LYS A 302 -18.93 -12.17 6.54
N ASP A 303 -17.63 -12.11 6.80
CA ASP A 303 -16.96 -12.99 7.75
C ASP A 303 -16.06 -12.18 8.70
N PRO A 304 -16.64 -11.67 9.81
CA PRO A 304 -15.90 -10.90 10.79
C PRO A 304 -14.91 -11.74 11.62
N TYR A 305 -14.85 -13.05 11.40
CA TYR A 305 -13.97 -13.99 12.07
C TYR A 305 -12.98 -14.64 11.11
N SER A 306 -12.44 -13.84 10.19
CA SER A 306 -11.45 -14.25 9.18
C SER A 306 -10.29 -13.27 9.07
N VAL A 307 -9.29 -13.64 8.29
CA VAL A 307 -8.15 -12.79 7.95
C VAL A 307 -8.58 -11.50 7.21
N ALA A 308 -9.78 -11.48 6.61
CA ALA A 308 -10.32 -10.30 5.93
C ALA A 308 -10.42 -9.08 6.86
N VAL A 309 -10.73 -9.31 8.14
CA VAL A 309 -10.82 -8.22 9.15
C VAL A 309 -9.46 -7.57 9.39
N LEU A 310 -8.39 -8.38 9.48
CA LEU A 310 -7.01 -7.90 9.62
C LEU A 310 -6.60 -7.08 8.40
N TYR A 311 -6.82 -7.63 7.21
CA TYR A 311 -6.45 -6.97 5.96
C TYR A 311 -7.22 -5.66 5.77
N SER A 312 -8.54 -5.70 5.97
CA SER A 312 -9.40 -4.52 5.84
C SER A 312 -8.92 -3.38 6.76
N TYR A 313 -8.66 -3.68 8.04
CA TYR A 313 -8.20 -2.66 8.97
C TYR A 313 -6.84 -2.06 8.58
N LEU A 314 -5.86 -2.88 8.24
CA LEU A 314 -4.53 -2.40 7.83
C LEU A 314 -4.60 -1.52 6.58
N TYR A 315 -5.44 -1.91 5.62
CA TYR A 315 -5.72 -1.11 4.43
C TYR A 315 -6.35 0.25 4.80
N HIS A 316 -7.40 0.25 5.63
CA HIS A 316 -8.06 1.49 6.04
C HIS A 316 -7.15 2.42 6.83
N LYS A 317 -6.27 1.86 7.67
CA LYS A 317 -5.30 2.68 8.41
C LYS A 317 -4.27 3.35 7.49
N GLU A 318 -3.76 2.63 6.51
CA GLU A 318 -2.85 3.24 5.51
C GLU A 318 -3.57 4.28 4.65
N HIS A 319 -4.80 3.98 4.24
CA HIS A 319 -5.62 4.91 3.47
C HIS A 319 -5.96 6.18 4.27
N GLU A 320 -6.30 6.07 5.55
CA GLU A 320 -6.49 7.21 6.45
C GLU A 320 -5.25 8.11 6.48
N VAL A 321 -4.05 7.52 6.66
CA VAL A 321 -2.81 8.30 6.70
C VAL A 321 -2.54 8.99 5.37
N ASN A 322 -2.78 8.34 4.24
CA ASN A 322 -2.65 8.98 2.93
C ASN A 322 -3.63 10.15 2.77
N ARG A 323 -4.89 9.98 3.14
CA ARG A 323 -5.91 11.03 3.11
C ARG A 323 -5.55 12.22 4.00
N LEU A 324 -5.02 11.96 5.20
CA LEU A 324 -4.54 13.01 6.12
C LEU A 324 -3.35 13.76 5.53
N THR A 325 -2.42 13.07 4.90
CA THR A 325 -1.28 13.70 4.23
C THR A 325 -1.75 14.66 3.13
N ILE A 326 -2.72 14.23 2.31
CA ILE A 326 -3.33 15.10 1.28
C ILE A 326 -4.07 16.28 1.90
N ALA A 327 -4.86 16.06 2.95
CA ALA A 327 -5.58 17.12 3.64
C ALA A 327 -4.63 18.19 4.20
N ILE A 328 -3.52 17.77 4.80
CA ILE A 328 -2.48 18.67 5.33
C ILE A 328 -1.84 19.50 4.22
N GLU A 329 -1.58 18.90 3.06
CA GLU A 329 -1.07 19.62 1.89
C GLU A 329 -2.09 20.65 1.37
N CYS A 330 -3.35 20.25 1.24
CA CYS A 330 -4.41 21.15 0.80
C CYS A 330 -4.54 22.37 1.75
N VAL A 331 -4.53 22.14 3.06
CA VAL A 331 -4.56 23.21 4.06
C VAL A 331 -3.32 24.10 3.96
N ARG A 332 -2.13 23.50 3.78
CA ARG A 332 -0.87 24.25 3.64
C ARG A 332 -0.88 25.20 2.45
N TYR A 333 -1.46 24.77 1.32
CA TYR A 333 -1.50 25.55 0.09
C TYR A 333 -2.78 26.41 -0.03
N GLY A 334 -3.66 26.39 0.97
CA GLY A 334 -4.90 27.17 0.95
C GLY A 334 -5.88 26.71 -0.14
N VAL A 335 -5.88 25.41 -0.48
CA VAL A 335 -6.82 24.83 -1.44
C VAL A 335 -8.24 24.93 -0.88
N ALA A 336 -9.20 25.30 -1.74
CA ALA A 336 -10.61 25.39 -1.34
C ALA A 336 -11.12 24.04 -0.79
N ALA A 337 -11.94 24.06 0.27
CA ALA A 337 -12.37 22.85 0.99
C ALA A 337 -13.04 21.83 0.08
N ASP A 338 -13.90 22.25 -0.87
CA ASP A 338 -14.58 21.36 -1.81
C ASP A 338 -13.59 20.66 -2.76
N GLU A 339 -12.58 21.38 -3.23
CA GLU A 339 -11.51 20.82 -4.08
C GLU A 339 -10.62 19.88 -3.28
N ALA A 340 -10.25 20.24 -2.05
CA ALA A 340 -9.49 19.39 -1.14
C ALA A 340 -10.21 18.06 -0.88
N LEU A 341 -11.54 18.09 -0.67
CA LEU A 341 -12.35 16.90 -0.48
C LEU A 341 -12.40 16.02 -1.74
N GLN A 342 -12.34 16.58 -2.95
CA GLN A 342 -12.22 15.81 -4.18
C GLN A 342 -10.88 15.06 -4.23
N TYR A 343 -9.75 15.72 -3.93
CA TYR A 343 -8.44 15.06 -3.85
C TYR A 343 -8.41 13.94 -2.81
N ILE A 344 -9.00 14.17 -1.63
CA ILE A 344 -9.07 13.17 -0.55
C ILE A 344 -9.91 11.94 -0.94
N ARG A 345 -10.97 12.13 -1.72
CA ARG A 345 -11.85 11.02 -2.16
C ARG A 345 -11.27 10.22 -3.32
N SER A 346 -10.45 10.86 -4.17
CA SER A 346 -9.83 10.22 -5.35
C SER A 346 -8.65 9.31 -4.99
N ASN A 347 -8.14 9.41 -3.79
CA ASN A 347 -7.01 8.64 -3.25
C ASN A 347 -7.45 7.74 -2.08
#